data_c6c59ca7b97c37a9e085f1c00041aaf9
#
_entry.id   c6c59ca7b97c37a9e085f1c00041aaf9
#
_cell.length_a   1.000
_cell.length_b   1.000
_cell.length_c   1.000
_cell.angle_alpha   90.00
_cell.angle_beta   90.00
_cell.angle_gamma   90.00
#
_symmetry.space_group_name_H-M   'P 1'
#
loop_
_entity.id
_entity.type
_entity.pdbx_description
1 polymer ?
#
loop_
_entity_poly.entity_id
_entity_poly.type
_entity_poly.pdbx_seq_one_letter_code
_entity_poly.pdbx_strand_id
1 'polypeptide(L)'
;YASRGLGDVYKRQYWNRLHQSGKQDALLKAITETDEKISLIAMLRQGTLVRPVPDTGVQRLSDRKIQAELLYNQIPFSVILYRINLMGGILLLLCQWSKRPLFRFRSFRRITFCLLLTSFLFHTFGMILRTYISGRLPMSNGYETMQFMAWIIMLIALCLQHRFSLMACFGFLLSGFTLLVASIGQMNPQITPLIPVLSSPLLSLHVSLIMMSYALLGFIMLNGIAAIIYFRKNEEEQVERLTLLSRILLYPATLILALGIFIGAVWANISWGRYWAWDPKEVWALITLLIYGIAFHTQSIKVFRKPIFFHIFLIAAFTTVLMTYFGVNYFLGGMHSYANN
;
A
#
# COMPACT_ATOMS: atom_id res chain seq x y z
N TYR A 1 11.65 -33.05 39.27
CA TYR A 1 12.75 -33.56 38.39
C TYR A 1 12.54 -35.00 37.95
N ALA A 2 12.04 -35.91 38.83
CA ALA A 2 11.81 -37.31 38.50
C ALA A 2 10.69 -37.57 37.49
N SER A 3 9.66 -36.74 37.41
CA SER A 3 8.56 -36.92 36.46
C SER A 3 8.91 -36.56 35.00
N ARG A 4 9.92 -35.72 34.78
CA ARG A 4 10.43 -35.41 33.42
C ARG A 4 11.25 -36.55 32.82
N GLY A 5 12.03 -37.26 33.61
CA GLY A 5 12.82 -38.40 33.16
C GLY A 5 11.98 -39.61 32.75
N LEU A 6 10.84 -39.87 33.43
CA LEU A 6 9.95 -40.96 33.08
C LEU A 6 9.24 -40.76 31.74
N GLY A 7 8.82 -39.54 31.43
CA GLY A 7 8.20 -39.19 30.16
C GLY A 7 9.16 -39.42 28.95
N ASP A 8 10.44 -39.15 29.12
CA ASP A 8 11.45 -39.34 28.08
C ASP A 8 11.82 -40.80 27.87
N VAL A 9 11.83 -41.59 28.94
CA VAL A 9 12.06 -43.06 28.88
C VAL A 9 10.90 -43.77 28.18
N TYR A 10 9.66 -43.42 28.49
CA TYR A 10 8.48 -43.98 27.80
C TYR A 10 8.39 -43.56 26.33
N LYS A 11 8.74 -42.32 26.00
CA LYS A 11 8.81 -41.88 24.63
C LYS A 11 9.90 -42.61 23.83
N ARG A 12 11.09 -42.81 24.39
CA ARG A 12 12.17 -43.60 23.78
C ARG A 12 11.79 -45.08 23.60
N GLN A 13 11.14 -45.69 24.58
CA GLN A 13 10.69 -47.08 24.46
C GLN A 13 9.59 -47.25 23.41
N TYR A 14 8.66 -46.30 23.32
CA TYR A 14 7.63 -46.27 22.29
C TYR A 14 8.21 -46.06 20.90
N TRP A 15 9.16 -45.15 20.79
CA TRP A 15 9.90 -44.86 19.56
C TRP A 15 10.69 -46.08 19.06
N ASN A 16 11.41 -46.77 19.95
CA ASN A 16 12.14 -47.97 19.60
C ASN A 16 11.22 -49.14 19.16
N ARG A 17 10.05 -49.29 19.76
CA ARG A 17 9.06 -50.29 19.33
C ARG A 17 8.48 -49.97 17.94
N LEU A 18 8.20 -48.74 17.64
CA LEU A 18 7.70 -48.30 16.32
C LEU A 18 8.77 -48.50 15.26
N HIS A 19 10.03 -48.18 15.55
CA HIS A 19 11.15 -48.37 14.62
C HIS A 19 11.42 -49.84 14.32
N GLN A 20 11.26 -50.72 15.31
CA GLN A 20 11.44 -52.17 15.15
C GLN A 20 10.27 -52.82 14.36
N SER A 21 9.10 -52.19 14.32
CA SER A 21 7.94 -52.72 13.63
C SER A 21 7.89 -52.47 12.13
N GLY A 22 8.84 -51.66 11.58
CA GLY A 22 8.93 -51.36 10.14
C GLY A 22 7.72 -50.63 9.54
N LYS A 23 6.72 -50.24 10.37
CA LYS A 23 5.58 -49.46 9.92
C LYS A 23 5.96 -47.99 9.84
N GLN A 24 6.07 -47.47 8.63
CA GLN A 24 6.09 -46.03 8.36
C GLN A 24 4.69 -45.47 8.61
N ASP A 25 4.39 -45.14 9.86
CA ASP A 25 3.14 -44.50 10.21
C ASP A 25 3.30 -42.99 10.25
N ALA A 26 2.25 -42.24 9.86
CA ALA A 26 2.22 -40.77 9.90
C ALA A 26 2.60 -40.24 11.29
N LEU A 27 2.28 -40.99 12.34
CA LEU A 27 2.64 -40.70 13.72
C LEU A 27 4.16 -40.74 13.96
N LEU A 28 4.88 -41.70 13.35
CA LEU A 28 6.34 -41.82 13.47
C LEU A 28 7.02 -40.60 12.79
N LYS A 29 6.52 -40.18 11.65
CA LYS A 29 6.99 -39.00 10.95
C LYS A 29 6.78 -37.73 11.76
N ALA A 30 5.60 -37.55 12.34
CA ALA A 30 5.30 -36.42 13.21
C ALA A 30 6.15 -36.38 14.49
N ILE A 31 6.47 -37.57 15.07
CA ILE A 31 7.34 -37.67 16.24
C ILE A 31 8.80 -37.34 15.88
N THR A 32 9.32 -37.84 14.76
CA THR A 32 10.68 -37.49 14.28
C THR A 32 10.83 -36.02 13.96
N GLU A 33 9.88 -35.42 13.25
CA GLU A 33 9.88 -33.97 12.97
C GLU A 33 9.82 -33.11 14.24
N THR A 34 9.11 -33.59 15.26
CA THR A 34 9.00 -32.88 16.54
C THR A 34 10.31 -32.99 17.33
N ASP A 35 10.95 -34.17 17.33
CA ASP A 35 12.21 -34.42 18.02
C ASP A 35 13.37 -33.65 17.36
N GLU A 36 13.39 -33.53 16.02
CA GLU A 36 14.30 -32.66 15.27
C GLU A 36 14.11 -31.18 15.63
N LYS A 37 12.89 -30.70 15.70
CA LYS A 37 12.60 -29.31 16.10
C LYS A 37 13.02 -29.03 17.55
N ILE A 38 12.79 -29.98 18.47
CA ILE A 38 13.21 -29.85 19.86
C ILE A 38 14.73 -29.87 19.98
N SER A 39 15.42 -30.72 19.22
CA SER A 39 16.88 -30.78 19.21
C SER A 39 17.49 -29.49 18.65
N LEU A 40 16.90 -28.92 17.58
CA LEU A 40 17.28 -27.63 17.02
C LEU A 40 17.10 -26.49 18.04
N ILE A 41 15.98 -26.46 18.77
CA ILE A 41 15.73 -25.46 19.81
C ILE A 41 16.73 -25.63 20.99
N ALA A 42 17.05 -26.87 21.36
CA ALA A 42 18.04 -27.13 22.39
C ALA A 42 19.46 -26.67 21.97
N MET A 43 19.85 -26.92 20.72
CA MET A 43 21.12 -26.45 20.15
C MET A 43 21.19 -24.91 20.05
N LEU A 44 20.08 -24.25 19.66
CA LEU A 44 19.97 -22.78 19.68
C LEU A 44 20.16 -22.23 21.09
N ARG A 45 19.51 -22.86 22.09
CA ARG A 45 19.57 -22.41 23.49
C ARG A 45 20.96 -22.62 24.11
N GLN A 46 21.72 -23.61 23.62
CA GLN A 46 23.11 -23.89 24.03
C GLN A 46 24.13 -23.08 23.23
N GLY A 47 23.71 -22.30 22.23
CA GLY A 47 24.61 -21.57 21.34
C GLY A 47 25.44 -22.45 20.40
N THR A 48 25.14 -23.75 20.33
CA THR A 48 25.90 -24.75 19.54
C THR A 48 25.37 -24.89 18.10
N LEU A 49 24.19 -24.35 17.80
CA LEU A 49 23.59 -24.41 16.47
C LEU A 49 24.30 -23.45 15.49
N VAL A 50 24.87 -22.36 15.99
CA VAL A 50 25.59 -21.40 15.19
C VAL A 50 27.01 -21.89 15.05
N ARG A 51 27.27 -22.85 14.16
CA ARG A 51 28.63 -23.03 13.65
C ARG A 51 29.01 -21.74 12.94
N PRO A 52 30.19 -21.13 13.24
CA PRO A 52 30.64 -20.03 12.42
C PRO A 52 30.71 -20.56 10.97
N VAL A 53 29.85 -20.03 10.12
CA VAL A 53 29.92 -20.33 8.68
C VAL A 53 31.31 -19.93 8.25
N PRO A 54 32.07 -20.83 7.62
CA PRO A 54 33.38 -20.47 7.09
C PRO A 54 33.26 -19.19 6.26
N ASP A 55 34.18 -18.25 6.37
CA ASP A 55 34.17 -16.93 5.73
C ASP A 55 34.17 -16.97 4.18
N THR A 56 33.92 -18.12 3.59
CA THR A 56 33.86 -18.34 2.15
C THR A 56 32.51 -17.99 1.59
N GLY A 57 32.34 -16.71 1.19
CA GLY A 57 31.31 -16.28 0.25
C GLY A 57 29.98 -15.80 0.83
N VAL A 58 29.77 -15.83 2.12
CA VAL A 58 28.54 -15.22 2.72
C VAL A 58 28.81 -13.73 2.96
N GLN A 59 28.19 -12.88 2.18
CA GLN A 59 28.20 -11.44 2.42
C GLN A 59 27.62 -11.18 3.82
N ARG A 60 28.47 -10.85 4.79
CA ARG A 60 28.04 -10.40 6.11
C ARG A 60 27.21 -9.13 5.92
N LEU A 61 25.97 -9.14 6.42
CA LEU A 61 25.17 -7.92 6.49
C LEU A 61 25.94 -6.88 7.31
N SER A 62 25.99 -5.66 6.79
CA SER A 62 26.62 -4.56 7.51
C SER A 62 25.89 -4.33 8.84
N ASP A 63 26.62 -4.13 9.93
CA ASP A 63 26.05 -3.82 11.26
C ASP A 63 25.06 -2.64 11.21
N ARG A 64 25.34 -1.67 10.34
CA ARG A 64 24.43 -0.53 10.10
C ARG A 64 23.08 -0.96 9.53
N LYS A 65 23.03 -1.95 8.64
CA LYS A 65 21.77 -2.48 8.10
C LYS A 65 20.99 -3.22 9.18
N ILE A 66 21.67 -4.00 10.00
CA ILE A 66 21.05 -4.71 11.14
C ILE A 66 20.44 -3.71 12.13
N GLN A 67 21.17 -2.65 12.48
CA GLN A 67 20.66 -1.59 13.37
C GLN A 67 19.46 -0.85 12.76
N ALA A 68 19.51 -0.56 11.46
CA ALA A 68 18.40 0.08 10.75
C ALA A 68 17.14 -0.82 10.73
N GLU A 69 17.32 -2.13 10.55
CA GLU A 69 16.21 -3.09 10.59
C GLU A 69 15.62 -3.23 11.99
N LEU A 70 16.46 -3.29 13.03
CA LEU A 70 15.99 -3.28 14.42
C LEU A 70 15.20 -2.02 14.73
N LEU A 71 15.69 -0.85 14.33
CA LEU A 71 14.98 0.43 14.50
C LEU A 71 13.65 0.43 13.74
N TYR A 72 13.63 -0.05 12.48
CA TYR A 72 12.41 -0.12 11.69
C TYR A 72 11.35 -1.02 12.31
N ASN A 73 11.76 -2.17 12.87
CA ASN A 73 10.86 -3.13 13.51
C ASN A 73 10.37 -2.68 14.90
N GLN A 74 11.13 -1.83 15.61
CA GLN A 74 10.68 -1.25 16.87
C GLN A 74 9.58 -0.20 16.71
N ILE A 75 9.54 0.49 15.56
CA ILE A 75 8.58 1.57 15.31
C ILE A 75 7.46 1.08 14.40
N PRO A 76 6.22 0.94 14.87
CA PRO A 76 5.10 0.53 14.04
C PRO A 76 4.60 1.70 13.16
N PHE A 77 5.43 2.12 12.17
CA PHE A 77 5.19 3.29 11.32
C PHE A 77 3.77 3.35 10.75
N SER A 78 3.31 2.27 10.12
CA SER A 78 1.99 2.23 9.48
C SER A 78 0.85 2.44 10.48
N VAL A 79 0.96 1.80 11.66
CA VAL A 79 -0.06 1.87 12.71
C VAL A 79 -0.17 3.29 13.28
N ILE A 80 0.97 3.92 13.54
CA ILE A 80 1.03 5.30 14.02
C ILE A 80 0.45 6.24 12.96
N LEU A 81 0.91 6.10 11.71
CA LEU A 81 0.51 6.96 10.60
C LEU A 81 -0.99 6.87 10.31
N TYR A 82 -1.56 5.65 10.17
CA TYR A 82 -2.99 5.59 9.84
C TYR A 82 -3.86 6.15 10.96
N ARG A 83 -3.49 5.95 12.23
CA ARG A 83 -4.24 6.50 13.37
C ARG A 83 -4.19 8.02 13.36
N ILE A 84 -2.98 8.60 13.28
CA ILE A 84 -2.80 10.05 13.27
C ILE A 84 -3.48 10.68 12.06
N ASN A 85 -3.32 10.10 10.88
CA ASN A 85 -3.88 10.64 9.65
C ASN A 85 -5.40 10.56 9.64
N LEU A 86 -6.02 9.44 10.04
CA LEU A 86 -7.47 9.35 10.12
C LEU A 86 -8.05 10.30 11.17
N MET A 87 -7.46 10.33 12.37
CA MET A 87 -7.92 11.25 13.42
C MET A 87 -7.78 12.70 12.98
N GLY A 88 -6.62 13.07 12.42
CA GLY A 88 -6.37 14.40 11.88
C GLY A 88 -7.36 14.77 10.76
N GLY A 89 -7.58 13.85 9.83
CA GLY A 89 -8.52 14.05 8.73
C GLY A 89 -9.97 14.23 9.20
N ILE A 90 -10.43 13.41 10.13
CA ILE A 90 -11.78 13.53 10.72
C ILE A 90 -11.93 14.86 11.48
N LEU A 91 -10.95 15.22 12.32
CA LEU A 91 -10.97 16.48 13.04
C LEU A 91 -11.00 17.68 12.11
N LEU A 92 -10.19 17.68 11.04
CA LEU A 92 -10.19 18.73 10.04
C LEU A 92 -11.52 18.80 9.28
N LEU A 93 -12.13 17.66 9.00
CA LEU A 93 -13.45 17.59 8.35
C LEU A 93 -14.53 18.21 9.25
N LEU A 94 -14.55 17.88 10.54
CA LEU A 94 -15.45 18.46 11.52
C LEU A 94 -15.23 19.97 11.67
N CYS A 95 -13.99 20.42 11.68
CA CYS A 95 -13.63 21.85 11.71
C CYS A 95 -14.12 22.59 10.45
N GLN A 96 -14.05 21.94 9.27
CA GLN A 96 -14.50 22.54 8.02
C GLN A 96 -16.04 22.72 7.99
N TRP A 97 -16.77 21.79 8.60
CA TRP A 97 -18.23 21.85 8.64
C TRP A 97 -18.81 22.58 9.87
N SER A 98 -17.96 22.99 10.78
CA SER A 98 -18.36 23.81 11.92
C SER A 98 -18.87 25.17 11.45
N LYS A 99 -19.85 25.74 12.19
CA LYS A 99 -20.38 27.08 11.94
C LYS A 99 -19.30 28.18 12.03
N ARG A 100 -18.16 27.89 12.67
CA ARG A 100 -17.00 28.78 12.74
C ARG A 100 -15.91 28.23 11.81
N PRO A 101 -15.66 28.83 10.63
CA PRO A 101 -14.67 28.35 9.68
C PRO A 101 -13.25 28.62 10.20
N LEU A 102 -12.71 27.68 10.96
CA LEU A 102 -11.36 27.78 11.58
C LEU A 102 -10.27 27.95 10.51
N PHE A 103 -10.44 27.42 9.32
CA PHE A 103 -9.52 27.58 8.19
C PHE A 103 -9.37 29.04 7.72
N ARG A 104 -10.22 29.95 8.15
CA ARG A 104 -10.10 31.40 7.88
C ARG A 104 -8.91 32.00 8.64
N PHE A 105 -8.51 31.42 9.77
CA PHE A 105 -7.40 31.91 10.59
C PHE A 105 -6.05 31.43 10.03
N ARG A 106 -5.12 32.38 9.85
CA ARG A 106 -3.75 32.06 9.39
C ARG A 106 -3.03 31.08 10.31
N SER A 107 -3.23 31.21 11.62
CA SER A 107 -2.63 30.33 12.62
C SER A 107 -3.09 28.89 12.45
N PHE A 108 -4.40 28.68 12.24
CA PHE A 108 -4.94 27.33 12.02
C PHE A 108 -4.38 26.67 10.75
N ARG A 109 -4.29 27.43 9.66
CA ARG A 109 -3.69 26.95 8.41
C ARG A 109 -2.21 26.59 8.59
N ARG A 110 -1.44 27.36 9.38
CA ARG A 110 -0.04 27.04 9.69
C ARG A 110 0.06 25.76 10.50
N ILE A 111 -0.76 25.60 11.54
CA ILE A 111 -0.80 24.38 12.36
C ILE A 111 -1.12 23.16 11.50
N THR A 112 -2.13 23.25 10.65
CA THR A 112 -2.50 22.16 9.73
C THR A 112 -1.35 21.82 8.77
N PHE A 113 -0.65 22.84 8.24
CA PHE A 113 0.54 22.64 7.41
C PHE A 113 1.65 21.91 8.18
N CYS A 114 1.98 22.35 9.39
CA CYS A 114 3.01 21.73 10.22
C CYS A 114 2.67 20.28 10.55
N LEU A 115 1.41 19.99 10.89
CA LEU A 115 0.96 18.63 11.17
C LEU A 115 1.08 17.72 9.92
N LEU A 116 0.65 18.22 8.75
CA LEU A 116 0.74 17.49 7.50
C LEU A 116 2.21 17.23 7.13
N LEU A 117 3.07 18.25 7.29
CA LEU A 117 4.50 18.14 7.01
C LEU A 117 5.17 17.15 7.97
N THR A 118 4.86 17.21 9.27
CA THR A 118 5.42 16.29 10.27
C THR A 118 5.02 14.84 9.97
N SER A 119 3.75 14.59 9.65
CA SER A 119 3.29 13.26 9.26
C SER A 119 3.97 12.78 7.98
N PHE A 120 4.13 13.66 6.98
CA PHE A 120 4.85 13.36 5.74
C PHE A 120 6.32 13.01 5.98
N LEU A 121 7.02 13.81 6.80
CA LEU A 121 8.44 13.56 7.13
C LEU A 121 8.62 12.26 7.91
N PHE A 122 7.73 11.96 8.85
CA PHE A 122 7.75 10.70 9.59
C PHE A 122 7.51 9.49 8.66
N HIS A 123 6.57 9.61 7.72
CA HIS A 123 6.35 8.60 6.70
C HIS A 123 7.58 8.44 5.79
N THR A 124 8.16 9.55 5.34
CA THR A 124 9.38 9.57 4.51
C THR A 124 10.54 8.87 5.23
N PHE A 125 10.70 9.10 6.52
CA PHE A 125 11.72 8.43 7.32
C PHE A 125 11.54 6.91 7.32
N GLY A 126 10.31 6.42 7.54
CA GLY A 126 10.00 4.99 7.44
C GLY A 126 10.28 4.40 6.05
N MET A 127 9.94 5.14 4.98
CA MET A 127 10.21 4.74 3.59
C MET A 127 11.71 4.69 3.28
N ILE A 128 12.49 5.65 3.78
CA ILE A 128 13.96 5.68 3.62
C ILE A 128 14.60 4.48 4.34
N LEU A 129 14.20 4.21 5.60
CA LEU A 129 14.70 3.05 6.34
C LEU A 129 14.41 1.76 5.58
N ARG A 130 13.16 1.58 5.10
CA ARG A 130 12.78 0.40 4.35
C ARG A 130 13.57 0.25 3.04
N THR A 131 13.79 1.35 2.31
CA THR A 131 14.62 1.38 1.10
C THR A 131 16.07 1.01 1.41
N TYR A 132 16.64 1.53 2.49
CA TYR A 132 18.01 1.25 2.91
C TYR A 132 18.20 -0.23 3.29
N ILE A 133 17.25 -0.81 4.03
CA ILE A 133 17.28 -2.22 4.45
C ILE A 133 17.15 -3.14 3.24
N SER A 134 16.14 -2.90 2.40
CA SER A 134 15.83 -3.74 1.25
C SER A 134 16.81 -3.57 0.08
N GLY A 135 17.52 -2.42 0.00
CA GLY A 135 18.38 -2.05 -1.12
C GLY A 135 17.62 -1.69 -2.40
N ARG A 136 16.29 -1.47 -2.32
CA ARG A 136 15.42 -1.20 -3.46
C ARG A 136 14.25 -0.28 -3.06
N LEU A 137 13.60 0.32 -4.07
CA LEU A 137 12.39 1.07 -3.82
C LEU A 137 11.26 0.14 -3.31
N PRO A 138 10.50 0.54 -2.28
CA PRO A 138 9.49 -0.29 -1.66
C PRO A 138 8.19 -0.31 -2.49
N MET A 139 8.17 -1.11 -3.57
CA MET A 139 7.04 -1.21 -4.51
C MET A 139 6.81 -2.66 -4.98
N SER A 140 7.26 -3.64 -4.20
CA SER A 140 7.29 -5.04 -4.64
C SER A 140 6.06 -5.84 -4.27
N ASN A 141 5.33 -5.42 -3.26
CA ASN A 141 4.13 -6.10 -2.79
C ASN A 141 3.00 -5.11 -2.49
N GLY A 142 1.81 -5.62 -2.19
CA GLY A 142 0.63 -4.80 -1.92
C GLY A 142 0.82 -3.84 -0.75
N TYR A 143 1.51 -4.27 0.31
CA TYR A 143 1.81 -3.41 1.45
C TYR A 143 2.69 -2.21 1.05
N GLU A 144 3.77 -2.46 0.32
CA GLU A 144 4.71 -1.42 -0.12
C GLU A 144 4.05 -0.42 -1.09
N THR A 145 3.22 -0.92 -2.02
CA THR A 145 2.49 -0.04 -2.95
C THR A 145 1.47 0.84 -2.24
N MET A 146 0.80 0.34 -1.19
CA MET A 146 -0.10 1.15 -0.36
C MET A 146 0.66 2.20 0.45
N GLN A 147 1.83 1.85 1.01
CA GLN A 147 2.70 2.81 1.69
C GLN A 147 3.12 3.94 0.74
N PHE A 148 3.58 3.58 -0.45
CA PHE A 148 3.97 4.56 -1.46
C PHE A 148 2.79 5.43 -1.90
N MET A 149 1.61 4.85 -2.14
CA MET A 149 0.41 5.61 -2.49
C MET A 149 0.02 6.60 -1.38
N ALA A 150 0.05 6.17 -0.12
CA ALA A 150 -0.22 7.06 1.01
C ALA A 150 0.80 8.20 1.12
N TRP A 151 2.07 7.93 0.82
CA TRP A 151 3.13 8.94 0.78
C TRP A 151 2.90 9.97 -0.33
N ILE A 152 2.55 9.53 -1.55
CA ILE A 152 2.20 10.41 -2.67
C ILE A 152 0.96 11.26 -2.34
N ILE A 153 -0.06 10.68 -1.71
CA ILE A 153 -1.26 11.41 -1.26
C ILE A 153 -0.87 12.58 -0.36
N MET A 154 0.00 12.35 0.63
CA MET A 154 0.46 13.39 1.52
C MET A 154 1.27 14.47 0.79
N LEU A 155 2.11 14.08 -0.17
CA LEU A 155 2.87 15.00 -1.00
C LEU A 155 1.95 15.90 -1.83
N ILE A 156 0.95 15.32 -2.51
CA ILE A 156 -0.05 16.08 -3.29
C ILE A 156 -0.81 17.05 -2.38
N ALA A 157 -1.22 16.60 -1.19
CA ALA A 157 -1.91 17.44 -0.23
C ALA A 157 -1.04 18.62 0.22
N LEU A 158 0.25 18.40 0.52
CA LEU A 158 1.21 19.46 0.85
C LEU A 158 1.34 20.50 -0.26
N CYS A 159 1.40 20.08 -1.51
CA CYS A 159 1.51 20.97 -2.66
C CYS A 159 0.25 21.83 -2.89
N LEU A 160 -0.93 21.22 -2.68
CA LEU A 160 -2.20 21.86 -3.08
C LEU A 160 -2.93 22.61 -1.94
N GLN A 161 -2.62 22.34 -0.66
CA GLN A 161 -3.35 22.91 0.48
C GLN A 161 -3.28 24.44 0.56
N HIS A 162 -2.25 25.08 -0.04
CA HIS A 162 -2.15 26.53 -0.05
C HIS A 162 -3.25 27.19 -0.90
N ARG A 163 -3.67 26.52 -1.95
CA ARG A 163 -4.73 26.97 -2.88
C ARG A 163 -6.10 26.47 -2.45
N PHE A 164 -6.18 25.25 -1.92
CA PHE A 164 -7.44 24.57 -1.61
C PHE A 164 -7.38 24.00 -0.18
N SER A 165 -8.12 24.63 0.74
CA SER A 165 -8.09 24.25 2.16
C SER A 165 -8.54 22.81 2.45
N LEU A 166 -9.40 22.24 1.61
CA LEU A 166 -9.87 20.85 1.72
C LEU A 166 -8.76 19.83 1.42
N MET A 167 -7.71 20.20 0.70
CA MET A 167 -6.65 19.26 0.31
C MET A 167 -5.91 18.68 1.51
N ALA A 168 -5.70 19.44 2.58
CA ALA A 168 -5.11 18.92 3.80
C ALA A 168 -6.01 17.86 4.46
N CYS A 169 -7.32 18.12 4.56
CA CYS A 169 -8.30 17.18 5.08
C CYS A 169 -8.34 15.89 4.24
N PHE A 170 -8.41 16.03 2.93
CA PHE A 170 -8.44 14.88 2.02
C PHE A 170 -7.13 14.10 2.03
N GLY A 171 -5.99 14.78 2.13
CA GLY A 171 -4.68 14.15 2.26
C GLY A 171 -4.59 13.28 3.51
N PHE A 172 -4.99 13.79 4.65
CA PHE A 172 -5.03 13.04 5.90
C PHE A 172 -6.02 11.86 5.82
N LEU A 173 -7.26 12.08 5.36
CA LEU A 173 -8.27 11.01 5.27
C LEU A 173 -7.84 9.91 4.29
N LEU A 174 -7.44 10.28 3.08
CA LEU A 174 -7.12 9.32 2.03
C LEU A 174 -5.84 8.54 2.35
N SER A 175 -4.79 9.23 2.83
CA SER A 175 -3.55 8.58 3.28
C SER A 175 -3.81 7.65 4.48
N GLY A 176 -4.55 8.13 5.49
CA GLY A 176 -4.90 7.33 6.65
C GLY A 176 -5.73 6.09 6.29
N PHE A 177 -6.71 6.25 5.40
CA PHE A 177 -7.52 5.14 4.91
C PHE A 177 -6.70 4.13 4.11
N THR A 178 -5.82 4.60 3.23
CA THR A 178 -4.92 3.73 2.45
C THR A 178 -4.02 2.88 3.36
N LEU A 179 -3.43 3.49 4.38
CA LEU A 179 -2.59 2.77 5.35
C LEU A 179 -3.41 1.83 6.26
N LEU A 180 -4.65 2.20 6.60
CA LEU A 180 -5.56 1.34 7.35
C LEU A 180 -5.88 0.08 6.54
N VAL A 181 -6.21 0.22 5.25
CA VAL A 181 -6.48 -0.90 4.35
C VAL A 181 -5.27 -1.83 4.23
N ALA A 182 -4.05 -1.28 4.12
CA ALA A 182 -2.82 -2.08 4.13
C ALA A 182 -2.65 -2.86 5.44
N SER A 183 -3.04 -2.28 6.57
CA SER A 183 -2.94 -2.90 7.89
C SER A 183 -3.98 -3.99 8.14
N ILE A 184 -5.24 -3.79 7.71
CA ILE A 184 -6.34 -4.75 7.89
C ILE A 184 -6.29 -5.85 6.83
N GLY A 185 -5.85 -5.54 5.60
CA GLY A 185 -5.86 -6.44 4.44
C GLY A 185 -4.88 -7.61 4.52
N GLN A 186 -4.29 -7.89 5.70
CA GLN A 186 -3.29 -8.95 5.91
C GLN A 186 -2.12 -8.90 4.91
N MET A 187 -1.85 -7.71 4.38
CA MET A 187 -0.74 -7.51 3.46
C MET A 187 0.57 -7.70 4.21
N ASN A 188 1.44 -8.55 3.67
CA ASN A 188 2.69 -8.92 4.34
C ASN A 188 3.64 -7.71 4.46
N PRO A 189 3.94 -7.22 5.68
CA PRO A 189 4.86 -6.10 5.88
C PRO A 189 6.33 -6.52 5.80
N GLN A 190 6.64 -7.82 5.74
CA GLN A 190 8.01 -8.33 5.73
C GLN A 190 8.77 -7.88 4.47
N ILE A 191 10.06 -7.65 4.64
CA ILE A 191 10.97 -7.36 3.53
C ILE A 191 11.48 -8.70 3.00
N THR A 192 10.91 -9.16 1.88
CA THR A 192 11.28 -10.43 1.25
C THR A 192 12.22 -10.20 0.06
N PRO A 193 13.11 -11.15 -0.25
CA PRO A 193 13.87 -11.14 -1.49
C PRO A 193 12.94 -11.12 -2.70
N LEU A 194 13.31 -10.37 -3.75
CA LEU A 194 12.54 -10.33 -4.99
C LEU A 194 12.93 -11.46 -5.94
N ILE A 195 11.94 -11.98 -6.63
CA ILE A 195 12.15 -12.79 -7.81
C ILE A 195 12.82 -11.90 -8.88
N PRO A 196 13.84 -12.37 -9.62
CA PRO A 196 14.62 -11.55 -10.56
C PRO A 196 13.77 -10.74 -11.56
N VAL A 197 12.67 -11.30 -12.04
CA VAL A 197 11.72 -10.64 -12.95
C VAL A 197 11.11 -9.38 -12.34
N LEU A 198 10.93 -9.33 -11.01
CA LEU A 198 10.36 -8.18 -10.30
C LEU A 198 11.39 -7.11 -9.92
N SER A 199 12.68 -7.35 -10.11
CA SER A 199 13.76 -6.41 -9.77
C SER A 199 14.04 -5.36 -10.87
N SER A 200 13.14 -5.20 -11.83
CA SER A 200 13.28 -4.28 -12.97
C SER A 200 12.99 -2.82 -12.57
N PRO A 201 13.87 -1.85 -12.92
CA PRO A 201 13.59 -0.43 -12.76
C PRO A 201 12.33 0.04 -13.52
N LEU A 202 12.05 -0.56 -14.69
CA LEU A 202 10.86 -0.26 -15.47
C LEU A 202 9.57 -0.66 -14.74
N LEU A 203 9.57 -1.79 -14.03
CA LEU A 203 8.45 -2.20 -13.20
C LEU A 203 8.22 -1.20 -12.07
N SER A 204 9.29 -0.79 -11.38
CA SER A 204 9.18 0.21 -10.30
C SER A 204 8.64 1.54 -10.82
N LEU A 205 9.07 1.97 -12.00
CA LEU A 205 8.55 3.19 -12.63
C LEU A 205 7.07 3.04 -13.02
N HIS A 206 6.70 1.91 -13.64
CA HIS A 206 5.31 1.59 -13.96
C HIS A 206 4.41 1.67 -12.73
N VAL A 207 4.76 0.93 -11.67
CA VAL A 207 3.97 0.91 -10.42
C VAL A 207 3.88 2.29 -9.80
N SER A 208 4.98 3.08 -9.81
CA SER A 208 4.99 4.45 -9.29
C SER A 208 3.97 5.34 -9.99
N LEU A 209 3.94 5.29 -11.32
CA LEU A 209 3.00 6.09 -12.12
C LEU A 209 1.55 5.66 -11.89
N ILE A 210 1.28 4.37 -11.86
CA ILE A 210 -0.05 3.86 -11.58
C ILE A 210 -0.53 4.31 -10.19
N MET A 211 0.29 4.17 -9.14
CA MET A 211 -0.07 4.59 -7.78
C MET A 211 -0.26 6.11 -7.67
N MET A 212 0.58 6.90 -8.37
CA MET A 212 0.42 8.35 -8.43
C MET A 212 -0.90 8.75 -9.10
N SER A 213 -1.26 8.10 -10.21
CA SER A 213 -2.54 8.31 -10.86
C SER A 213 -3.71 7.98 -9.94
N TYR A 214 -3.69 6.82 -9.27
CA TYR A 214 -4.75 6.41 -8.36
C TYR A 214 -4.89 7.35 -7.15
N ALA A 215 -3.79 7.91 -6.66
CA ALA A 215 -3.82 8.95 -5.63
C ALA A 215 -4.57 10.19 -6.11
N LEU A 216 -4.27 10.68 -7.32
CA LEU A 216 -4.97 11.83 -7.93
C LEU A 216 -6.45 11.55 -8.15
N LEU A 217 -6.79 10.35 -8.65
CA LEU A 217 -8.17 9.93 -8.85
C LEU A 217 -8.94 9.80 -7.52
N GLY A 218 -8.26 9.39 -6.45
CA GLY A 218 -8.79 9.39 -5.08
C GLY A 218 -9.13 10.81 -4.58
N PHE A 219 -8.26 11.79 -4.85
CA PHE A 219 -8.56 13.20 -4.56
C PHE A 219 -9.77 13.70 -5.35
N ILE A 220 -9.87 13.35 -6.63
CA ILE A 220 -11.02 13.71 -7.48
C ILE A 220 -12.31 13.12 -6.92
N MET A 221 -12.29 11.87 -6.46
CA MET A 221 -13.45 11.22 -5.84
C MET A 221 -13.88 11.95 -4.57
N LEU A 222 -12.98 12.22 -3.62
CA LEU A 222 -13.30 12.97 -2.40
C LEU A 222 -13.79 14.39 -2.71
N ASN A 223 -13.18 15.03 -3.69
CA ASN A 223 -13.60 16.34 -4.17
C ASN A 223 -15.04 16.31 -4.73
N GLY A 224 -15.37 15.23 -5.44
CA GLY A 224 -16.74 15.00 -5.93
C GLY A 224 -17.76 14.85 -4.79
N ILE A 225 -17.41 14.09 -3.75
CA ILE A 225 -18.27 13.94 -2.56
C ILE A 225 -18.49 15.30 -1.88
N ALA A 226 -17.42 16.09 -1.70
CA ALA A 226 -17.53 17.42 -1.12
C ALA A 226 -18.41 18.34 -1.99
N ALA A 227 -18.27 18.30 -3.31
CA ALA A 227 -19.08 19.09 -4.23
C ALA A 227 -20.58 18.77 -4.12
N ILE A 228 -20.93 17.47 -3.97
CA ILE A 228 -22.34 17.07 -3.74
C ILE A 228 -22.87 17.63 -2.42
N ILE A 229 -22.05 17.64 -1.37
CA ILE A 229 -22.44 18.17 -0.06
C ILE A 229 -22.67 19.69 -0.13
N TYR A 230 -21.77 20.44 -0.79
CA TYR A 230 -21.92 21.90 -0.97
C TYR A 230 -23.10 22.24 -1.89
N PHE A 231 -23.34 21.43 -2.92
CA PHE A 231 -24.54 21.57 -3.76
C PHE A 231 -25.84 21.47 -2.97
N ARG A 232 -25.92 20.49 -2.04
CA ARG A 232 -27.10 20.35 -1.14
C ARG A 232 -27.27 21.53 -0.17
N LYS A 233 -26.18 22.25 0.09
CA LYS A 233 -26.21 23.47 0.93
C LYS A 233 -26.47 24.74 0.14
N ASN A 234 -26.68 24.64 -1.18
CA ASN A 234 -26.84 25.78 -2.11
C ASN A 234 -25.61 26.71 -2.15
N GLU A 235 -24.39 26.18 -1.93
CA GLU A 235 -23.12 26.90 -1.99
C GLU A 235 -22.50 26.77 -3.39
N GLU A 236 -23.10 27.42 -4.41
CA GLU A 236 -22.71 27.27 -5.82
C GLU A 236 -21.26 27.65 -6.09
N GLU A 237 -20.76 28.72 -5.46
CA GLU A 237 -19.35 29.16 -5.60
C GLU A 237 -18.36 28.04 -5.20
N GLN A 238 -18.65 27.31 -4.12
CA GLN A 238 -17.82 26.20 -3.68
C GLN A 238 -17.89 25.03 -4.66
N VAL A 239 -19.05 24.74 -5.20
CA VAL A 239 -19.23 23.69 -6.22
C VAL A 239 -18.41 24.00 -7.48
N GLU A 240 -18.44 25.25 -7.95
CA GLU A 240 -17.64 25.66 -9.11
C GLU A 240 -16.13 25.55 -8.87
N ARG A 241 -15.65 25.98 -7.68
CA ARG A 241 -14.24 25.84 -7.29
C ARG A 241 -13.80 24.36 -7.25
N LEU A 242 -14.64 23.47 -6.70
CA LEU A 242 -14.36 22.05 -6.64
C LEU A 242 -14.43 21.41 -8.04
N THR A 243 -15.32 21.88 -8.90
CA THR A 243 -15.39 21.43 -10.31
C THR A 243 -14.12 21.81 -11.07
N LEU A 244 -13.64 23.04 -10.90
CA LEU A 244 -12.36 23.47 -11.47
C LEU A 244 -11.21 22.62 -10.97
N LEU A 245 -11.13 22.38 -9.66
CA LEU A 245 -10.11 21.53 -9.07
C LEU A 245 -10.14 20.11 -9.64
N SER A 246 -11.32 19.49 -9.74
CA SER A 246 -11.45 18.15 -10.33
C SER A 246 -10.96 18.11 -11.78
N ARG A 247 -11.28 19.13 -12.58
CA ARG A 247 -10.77 19.25 -13.96
C ARG A 247 -9.24 19.39 -14.00
N ILE A 248 -8.66 20.24 -13.15
CA ILE A 248 -7.19 20.44 -13.09
C ILE A 248 -6.50 19.12 -12.71
N LEU A 249 -7.03 18.36 -11.76
CA LEU A 249 -6.45 17.09 -11.34
C LEU A 249 -6.65 15.96 -12.36
N LEU A 250 -7.73 16.01 -13.14
CA LEU A 250 -8.07 14.97 -14.11
C LEU A 250 -7.02 14.83 -15.23
N TYR A 251 -6.47 15.96 -15.72
CA TYR A 251 -5.46 15.93 -16.78
C TYR A 251 -4.20 15.17 -16.37
N PRO A 252 -3.50 15.52 -15.28
CA PRO A 252 -2.31 14.78 -14.87
C PRO A 252 -2.66 13.35 -14.45
N ALA A 253 -3.82 13.10 -13.81
CA ALA A 253 -4.21 11.76 -13.40
C ALA A 253 -4.31 10.80 -14.58
N THR A 254 -5.02 11.17 -15.62
CA THR A 254 -5.21 10.33 -16.81
C THR A 254 -3.96 10.23 -17.67
N LEU A 255 -3.19 11.33 -17.81
CA LEU A 255 -1.91 11.30 -18.52
C LEU A 255 -0.93 10.33 -17.84
N ILE A 256 -0.78 10.44 -16.52
CA ILE A 256 0.11 9.57 -15.73
C ILE A 256 -0.36 8.12 -15.80
N LEU A 257 -1.69 7.88 -15.79
CA LEU A 257 -2.25 6.54 -15.97
C LEU A 257 -1.88 5.95 -17.33
N ALA A 258 -2.06 6.72 -18.40
CA ALA A 258 -1.72 6.29 -19.75
C ALA A 258 -0.23 5.98 -19.90
N LEU A 259 0.64 6.85 -19.36
CA LEU A 259 2.09 6.63 -19.34
C LEU A 259 2.45 5.39 -18.52
N GLY A 260 1.79 5.20 -17.37
CA GLY A 260 1.99 4.01 -16.54
C GLY A 260 1.63 2.74 -17.29
N ILE A 261 0.47 2.68 -17.96
CA ILE A 261 0.04 1.52 -18.78
C ILE A 261 1.07 1.26 -19.90
N PHE A 262 1.50 2.31 -20.60
CA PHE A 262 2.48 2.18 -21.69
C PHE A 262 3.83 1.62 -21.21
N ILE A 263 4.37 2.14 -20.10
CA ILE A 263 5.63 1.64 -19.52
C ILE A 263 5.46 0.20 -19.02
N GLY A 264 4.28 -0.14 -18.47
CA GLY A 264 3.94 -1.51 -18.10
C GLY A 264 3.96 -2.47 -19.28
N ALA A 265 3.42 -2.05 -20.43
CA ALA A 265 3.44 -2.83 -21.65
C ALA A 265 4.88 -3.05 -22.15
N VAL A 266 5.74 -2.03 -22.10
CA VAL A 266 7.18 -2.18 -22.45
C VAL A 266 7.88 -3.17 -21.51
N TRP A 267 7.63 -3.07 -20.21
CA TRP A 267 8.16 -4.04 -19.23
C TRP A 267 7.66 -5.45 -19.50
N ALA A 268 6.38 -5.62 -19.80
CA ALA A 268 5.77 -6.93 -20.12
C ALA A 268 6.43 -7.57 -21.34
N ASN A 269 6.73 -6.78 -22.38
CA ASN A 269 7.45 -7.28 -23.54
C ASN A 269 8.87 -7.76 -23.22
N ILE A 270 9.60 -7.03 -22.38
CA ILE A 270 10.96 -7.42 -21.96
C ILE A 270 10.92 -8.67 -21.08
N SER A 271 9.91 -8.79 -20.20
CA SER A 271 9.83 -9.87 -19.21
C SER A 271 9.16 -11.14 -19.75
N TRP A 272 8.19 -11.01 -20.64
CA TRP A 272 7.33 -12.11 -21.13
C TRP A 272 7.26 -12.22 -22.67
N GLY A 273 7.97 -11.34 -23.40
CA GLY A 273 8.01 -11.37 -24.86
C GLY A 273 6.76 -10.85 -25.57
N ARG A 274 5.86 -10.15 -24.86
CA ARG A 274 4.63 -9.59 -25.43
C ARG A 274 4.22 -8.31 -24.69
N TYR A 275 3.78 -7.30 -25.44
CA TYR A 275 3.35 -6.01 -24.90
C TYR A 275 2.00 -6.07 -24.17
N TRP A 276 1.13 -6.99 -24.55
CA TRP A 276 -0.23 -7.10 -24.05
C TRP A 276 -0.69 -8.55 -24.04
N ALA A 277 -1.26 -8.98 -22.93
CA ALA A 277 -1.67 -10.37 -22.71
C ALA A 277 -3.17 -10.53 -22.44
N TRP A 278 -3.93 -9.45 -22.45
CA TRP A 278 -5.32 -9.42 -22.00
C TRP A 278 -5.50 -9.90 -20.54
N ASP A 279 -4.45 -9.70 -19.74
CA ASP A 279 -4.53 -9.97 -18.30
C ASP A 279 -5.58 -9.07 -17.65
N PRO A 280 -6.32 -9.54 -16.64
CA PRO A 280 -7.35 -8.73 -15.96
C PRO A 280 -6.86 -7.38 -15.48
N LYS A 281 -5.62 -7.24 -15.00
CA LYS A 281 -5.07 -5.93 -14.60
C LYS A 281 -4.86 -4.98 -15.78
N GLU A 282 -4.38 -5.50 -16.90
CA GLU A 282 -4.20 -4.71 -18.12
C GLU A 282 -5.55 -4.19 -18.62
N VAL A 283 -6.55 -5.09 -18.69
CA VAL A 283 -7.90 -4.76 -19.16
C VAL A 283 -8.57 -3.73 -18.26
N TRP A 284 -8.55 -3.94 -16.93
CA TRP A 284 -9.18 -3.00 -16.01
C TRP A 284 -8.47 -1.65 -15.91
N ALA A 285 -7.14 -1.63 -16.08
CA ALA A 285 -6.39 -0.37 -16.20
C ALA A 285 -6.81 0.41 -17.45
N LEU A 286 -6.97 -0.26 -18.58
CA LEU A 286 -7.47 0.35 -19.83
C LEU A 286 -8.93 0.83 -19.67
N ILE A 287 -9.81 0.02 -19.08
CA ILE A 287 -11.19 0.42 -18.79
C ILE A 287 -11.21 1.69 -17.92
N THR A 288 -10.37 1.75 -16.88
CA THR A 288 -10.24 2.93 -16.02
C THR A 288 -9.83 4.14 -16.83
N LEU A 289 -8.81 4.03 -17.69
CA LEU A 289 -8.36 5.11 -18.56
C LEU A 289 -9.47 5.62 -19.49
N LEU A 290 -10.20 4.70 -20.14
CA LEU A 290 -11.29 5.05 -21.06
C LEU A 290 -12.47 5.72 -20.34
N ILE A 291 -12.87 5.21 -19.16
CA ILE A 291 -13.97 5.81 -18.37
C ILE A 291 -13.60 7.22 -17.92
N TYR A 292 -12.40 7.43 -17.39
CA TYR A 292 -11.96 8.79 -17.04
C TYR A 292 -11.75 9.68 -18.27
N GLY A 293 -11.40 9.09 -19.42
CA GLY A 293 -11.35 9.76 -20.72
C GLY A 293 -12.69 10.39 -21.13
N ILE A 294 -13.82 9.77 -20.81
CA ILE A 294 -15.15 10.32 -21.06
C ILE A 294 -15.35 11.66 -20.34
N ALA A 295 -14.74 11.84 -19.16
CA ALA A 295 -14.87 13.06 -18.37
C ALA A 295 -14.24 14.31 -19.06
N PHE A 296 -13.38 14.15 -20.08
CA PHE A 296 -12.86 15.27 -20.86
C PHE A 296 -13.91 15.88 -21.82
N HIS A 297 -14.94 15.11 -22.16
CA HIS A 297 -15.95 15.51 -23.11
C HIS A 297 -17.13 16.30 -22.49
N THR A 298 -16.84 17.10 -21.45
CA THR A 298 -17.85 17.88 -20.72
C THR A 298 -18.63 18.87 -21.60
N GLN A 299 -18.02 19.37 -22.67
CA GLN A 299 -18.69 20.26 -23.62
C GLN A 299 -19.63 19.52 -24.58
N SER A 300 -19.24 18.32 -25.01
CA SER A 300 -19.98 17.49 -25.95
C SER A 300 -21.12 16.74 -25.27
N ILE A 301 -20.92 16.29 -24.02
CA ILE A 301 -21.92 15.55 -23.25
C ILE A 301 -22.74 16.55 -22.45
N LYS A 302 -23.97 16.82 -22.91
CA LYS A 302 -24.88 17.82 -22.30
C LYS A 302 -25.09 17.62 -20.80
N VAL A 303 -25.14 16.37 -20.33
CA VAL A 303 -25.34 16.02 -18.91
C VAL A 303 -24.17 16.53 -18.04
N PHE A 304 -22.94 16.51 -18.54
CA PHE A 304 -21.75 16.95 -17.79
C PHE A 304 -21.61 18.49 -17.71
N ARG A 305 -22.45 19.24 -18.41
CA ARG A 305 -22.54 20.69 -18.22
C ARG A 305 -23.06 21.08 -16.84
N LYS A 306 -23.88 20.16 -16.20
CA LYS A 306 -24.31 20.33 -14.82
C LYS A 306 -23.25 19.77 -13.88
N PRO A 307 -22.63 20.60 -13.00
CA PRO A 307 -21.53 20.18 -12.13
C PRO A 307 -21.85 18.92 -11.30
N ILE A 308 -23.08 18.80 -10.83
CA ILE A 308 -23.50 17.67 -9.99
C ILE A 308 -23.36 16.31 -10.71
N PHE A 309 -23.78 16.23 -11.97
CA PHE A 309 -23.69 14.99 -12.74
C PHE A 309 -22.25 14.64 -13.09
N PHE A 310 -21.42 15.66 -13.35
CA PHE A 310 -19.99 15.49 -13.54
C PHE A 310 -19.32 14.87 -12.30
N HIS A 311 -19.63 15.37 -11.10
CA HIS A 311 -19.09 14.83 -9.86
C HIS A 311 -19.63 13.43 -9.53
N ILE A 312 -20.91 13.16 -9.77
CA ILE A 312 -21.46 11.81 -9.61
C ILE A 312 -20.74 10.82 -10.53
N PHE A 313 -20.52 11.21 -11.78
CA PHE A 313 -19.76 10.39 -12.74
C PHE A 313 -18.34 10.10 -12.24
N LEU A 314 -17.60 11.10 -11.73
CA LEU A 314 -16.25 10.91 -11.23
C LEU A 314 -16.17 10.01 -10.00
N ILE A 315 -17.18 10.08 -9.11
CA ILE A 315 -17.30 9.17 -7.97
C ILE A 315 -17.56 7.74 -8.45
N ALA A 316 -18.50 7.56 -9.37
CA ALA A 316 -18.80 6.26 -9.95
C ALA A 316 -17.60 5.70 -10.72
N ALA A 317 -16.86 6.53 -11.47
CA ALA A 317 -15.66 6.14 -12.17
C ALA A 317 -14.58 5.58 -11.23
N PHE A 318 -14.51 6.05 -9.97
CA PHE A 318 -13.52 5.56 -9.01
C PHE A 318 -13.71 4.07 -8.66
N THR A 319 -14.90 3.51 -8.85
CA THR A 319 -15.13 2.07 -8.68
C THR A 319 -14.26 1.22 -9.61
N THR A 320 -13.89 1.74 -10.79
CA THR A 320 -12.97 1.05 -11.70
C THR A 320 -11.55 0.97 -11.14
N VAL A 321 -11.11 2.00 -10.41
CA VAL A 321 -9.82 1.98 -9.69
C VAL A 321 -9.85 0.92 -8.60
N LEU A 322 -10.93 0.87 -7.80
CA LEU A 322 -11.10 -0.16 -6.78
C LEU A 322 -11.14 -1.56 -7.38
N MET A 323 -11.81 -1.73 -8.51
CA MET A 323 -11.85 -3.01 -9.23
C MET A 323 -10.46 -3.39 -9.76
N THR A 324 -9.72 -2.45 -10.35
CA THR A 324 -8.35 -2.71 -10.86
C THR A 324 -7.40 -3.11 -9.75
N TYR A 325 -7.46 -2.45 -8.59
CA TYR A 325 -6.54 -2.69 -7.50
C TYR A 325 -6.96 -3.89 -6.62
N PHE A 326 -8.20 -3.90 -6.14
CA PHE A 326 -8.70 -4.93 -5.22
C PHE A 326 -9.41 -6.06 -5.96
N GLY A 327 -10.32 -5.74 -6.87
CA GLY A 327 -11.14 -6.72 -7.56
C GLY A 327 -10.31 -7.74 -8.32
N VAL A 328 -9.32 -7.27 -9.06
CA VAL A 328 -8.43 -8.18 -9.82
C VAL A 328 -7.55 -9.01 -8.87
N ASN A 329 -6.98 -8.42 -7.83
CA ASN A 329 -6.09 -9.14 -6.92
C ASN A 329 -6.77 -10.23 -6.11
N TYR A 330 -8.03 -10.01 -5.69
CA TYR A 330 -8.72 -10.93 -4.78
C TYR A 330 -9.72 -11.86 -5.47
N PHE A 331 -10.26 -11.49 -6.65
CA PHE A 331 -11.36 -12.24 -7.27
C PHE A 331 -11.02 -12.79 -8.66
N LEU A 332 -10.22 -12.09 -9.47
CA LEU A 332 -10.01 -12.49 -10.85
C LEU A 332 -8.71 -13.27 -11.08
N GLY A 333 -7.70 -13.06 -10.25
CA GLY A 333 -6.37 -13.64 -10.46
C GLY A 333 -5.72 -13.14 -11.76
N GLY A 334 -4.60 -13.72 -12.16
CA GLY A 334 -3.88 -13.37 -13.40
C GLY A 334 -2.37 -13.43 -13.24
N MET A 335 -1.63 -13.21 -14.34
CA MET A 335 -0.16 -13.22 -14.32
C MET A 335 0.45 -12.12 -13.46
N HIS A 336 -0.29 -11.05 -13.18
CA HIS A 336 0.10 -9.94 -12.32
C HIS A 336 -0.36 -10.11 -10.85
N SER A 337 -0.99 -11.21 -10.47
CA SER A 337 -1.45 -11.41 -9.10
C SER A 337 -0.35 -11.98 -8.21
N TYR A 338 0.62 -11.14 -7.85
CA TYR A 338 1.69 -11.50 -6.89
C TYR A 338 1.26 -11.34 -5.41
N ALA A 339 0.00 -11.07 -5.13
CA ALA A 339 -0.50 -10.79 -3.79
C ALA A 339 -0.65 -12.03 -2.90
N ASN A 340 -0.62 -13.22 -3.47
CA ASN A 340 -0.90 -14.49 -2.77
C ASN A 340 0.33 -15.40 -2.60
N ASN A 341 1.56 -14.88 -2.82
CA ASN A 341 2.78 -15.64 -2.59
C ASN A 341 3.60 -15.05 -1.44
#